data_7ac44d64d60c4081f6f6081158930395
#
_entry.id   7ac44d64d60c4081f6f6081158930395
#
_cell.length_a   1.000
_cell.length_b   1.000
_cell.length_c   1.000
_cell.angle_alpha   90.00
_cell.angle_beta   90.00
_cell.angle_gamma   90.00
#
_symmetry.space_group_name_H-M   'P 1'
#
loop_
_entity.id
_entity.type
_entity.pdbx_description
1 polymer ?
#
loop_
_entity_poly.entity_id
_entity_poly.type
_entity_poly.pdbx_seq_one_letter_code
_entity_poly.pdbx_strand_id
1 'polypeptide(L)'
;MREALIVWGGWSGHEPQECAEVIKTMLEEDDFKVYVEQGTEALADPSIHDLSLIVPIVTMSKIEKEEVKNLAAAIESGVGIAGYHGGAGDAFRESVDYQFIIGGQWVAHPGNIIDYTVNITRPDDPLMHGISDFAYHSEQYYMHVDPSNEVLATTTFTGDHAFWINGVVMPVVWKRMYGKGRVFYSSLGHIAKEFDVPEMRTIFRRGASWAAR
;
A
#
# COMPACT_ATOMS: atom_id res chain seq x y z
N MET A 1 -6.18 -1.54 23.08
CA MET A 1 -4.96 -1.79 22.26
C MET A 1 -5.44 -1.98 20.83
N ARG A 2 -4.86 -1.29 19.86
CA ARG A 2 -5.22 -1.47 18.45
C ARG A 2 -4.74 -2.84 17.97
N GLU A 3 -5.53 -3.53 17.18
CA GLU A 3 -5.16 -4.84 16.61
C GLU A 3 -5.00 -4.75 15.11
N ALA A 4 -3.94 -5.34 14.57
CA ALA A 4 -3.65 -5.35 13.14
C ALA A 4 -3.43 -6.78 12.63
N LEU A 5 -3.87 -7.04 11.40
CA LEU A 5 -3.60 -8.27 10.67
C LEU A 5 -2.70 -7.97 9.48
N ILE A 6 -1.59 -8.65 9.38
CA ILE A 6 -0.75 -8.70 8.18
C ILE A 6 -1.03 -10.04 7.49
N VAL A 7 -1.44 -10.00 6.22
CA VAL A 7 -1.51 -11.18 5.35
C VAL A 7 -0.39 -11.09 4.32
N TRP A 8 0.45 -12.14 4.22
CA TRP A 8 1.61 -12.11 3.36
C TRP A 8 1.73 -13.34 2.47
N GLY A 9 2.37 -13.18 1.31
CA GLY A 9 2.58 -14.24 0.35
C GLY A 9 2.74 -13.73 -1.08
N GLY A 10 2.43 -14.57 -2.05
CA GLY A 10 2.51 -14.23 -3.47
C GLY A 10 3.93 -14.29 -4.02
N TRP A 11 4.31 -13.35 -4.86
CA TRP A 11 5.59 -13.36 -5.56
C TRP A 11 6.78 -13.10 -4.62
N SER A 12 7.69 -14.06 -4.54
CA SER A 12 8.84 -14.03 -3.61
C SER A 12 9.87 -12.93 -3.91
N GLY A 13 9.87 -12.37 -5.12
CA GLY A 13 10.79 -11.28 -5.50
C GLY A 13 10.57 -9.98 -4.73
N HIS A 14 9.42 -9.82 -4.06
CA HIS A 14 9.11 -8.70 -3.17
C HIS A 14 9.42 -9.00 -1.69
N GLU A 15 10.12 -10.09 -1.38
CA GLU A 15 10.51 -10.46 -0.01
C GLU A 15 9.32 -10.35 0.98
N PRO A 16 8.15 -10.99 0.69
CA PRO A 16 6.92 -10.72 1.44
C PRO A 16 7.01 -11.12 2.92
N GLN A 17 7.78 -12.15 3.27
CA GLN A 17 7.98 -12.57 4.64
C GLN A 17 8.83 -11.56 5.40
N GLU A 18 9.97 -11.16 4.83
CA GLU A 18 10.88 -10.19 5.41
C GLU A 18 10.20 -8.82 5.57
N CYS A 19 9.42 -8.41 4.57
CA CYS A 19 8.60 -7.20 4.66
C CYS A 19 7.56 -7.29 5.78
N ALA A 20 6.90 -8.44 5.95
CA ALA A 20 5.93 -8.66 7.02
C ALA A 20 6.57 -8.51 8.40
N GLU A 21 7.79 -9.06 8.60
CA GLU A 21 8.52 -8.92 9.86
C GLU A 21 8.92 -7.48 10.17
N VAL A 22 9.39 -6.72 9.16
CA VAL A 22 9.70 -5.30 9.31
C VAL A 22 8.46 -4.50 9.69
N ILE A 23 7.34 -4.71 9.00
CA ILE A 23 6.10 -4.00 9.26
C ILE A 23 5.51 -4.40 10.61
N LYS A 24 5.55 -5.68 10.97
CA LYS A 24 5.15 -6.15 12.30
C LYS A 24 5.88 -5.38 13.39
N THR A 25 7.22 -5.36 13.32
CA THR A 25 8.05 -4.65 14.30
C THR A 25 7.65 -3.18 14.40
N MET A 26 7.46 -2.51 13.25
CA MET A 26 7.10 -1.10 13.19
C MET A 26 5.71 -0.83 13.81
N LEU A 27 4.74 -1.71 13.58
CA LEU A 27 3.40 -1.58 14.17
C LEU A 27 3.40 -1.89 15.67
N GLU A 28 4.20 -2.86 16.13
CA GLU A 28 4.36 -3.16 17.56
C GLU A 28 5.01 -1.99 18.32
N GLU A 29 5.98 -1.27 17.69
CA GLU A 29 6.53 -0.02 18.23
C GLU A 29 5.47 1.10 18.35
N ASP A 30 4.38 1.03 17.59
CA ASP A 30 3.24 1.96 17.60
C ASP A 30 2.04 1.43 18.43
N ASP A 31 2.30 0.53 19.40
CA ASP A 31 1.32 -0.04 20.32
C ASP A 31 0.19 -0.85 19.67
N PHE A 32 0.47 -1.49 18.51
CA PHE A 32 -0.43 -2.50 17.94
C PHE A 32 -0.12 -3.89 18.49
N LYS A 33 -1.16 -4.68 18.68
CA LYS A 33 -1.05 -6.14 18.72
C LYS A 33 -1.18 -6.66 17.28
N VAL A 34 -0.14 -7.33 16.80
CA VAL A 34 -0.04 -7.72 15.39
C VAL A 34 -0.19 -9.22 15.22
N TYR A 35 -1.11 -9.63 14.36
CA TYR A 35 -1.26 -10.98 13.85
C TYR A 35 -0.63 -11.05 12.46
N VAL A 36 0.06 -12.15 12.16
CA VAL A 36 0.74 -12.36 10.87
C VAL A 36 0.35 -13.72 10.34
N GLU A 37 -0.32 -13.72 9.19
CA GLU A 37 -0.83 -14.92 8.55
C GLU A 37 -0.26 -15.05 7.13
N GLN A 38 0.19 -16.28 6.78
CA GLN A 38 0.61 -16.58 5.42
C GLN A 38 -0.61 -16.95 4.58
N GLY A 39 -0.72 -16.38 3.38
CA GLY A 39 -1.88 -16.59 2.50
C GLY A 39 -2.95 -15.52 2.72
N THR A 40 -4.12 -15.76 2.17
CA THR A 40 -5.26 -14.82 2.19
C THR A 40 -6.46 -15.33 2.97
N GLU A 41 -6.42 -16.59 3.39
CA GLU A 41 -7.55 -17.32 4.00
C GLU A 41 -8.08 -16.62 5.26
N ALA A 42 -7.20 -15.97 6.02
CA ALA A 42 -7.59 -15.18 7.19
C ALA A 42 -8.56 -14.04 6.86
N LEU A 43 -8.59 -13.56 5.60
CA LEU A 43 -9.52 -12.52 5.16
C LEU A 43 -10.98 -13.00 5.11
N ALA A 44 -11.22 -14.32 5.09
CA ALA A 44 -12.56 -14.89 5.18
C ALA A 44 -13.09 -14.98 6.62
N ASP A 45 -12.22 -14.84 7.63
CA ASP A 45 -12.62 -14.97 9.04
C ASP A 45 -13.43 -13.74 9.48
N PRO A 46 -14.61 -13.93 10.10
CA PRO A 46 -15.40 -12.81 10.61
C PRO A 46 -14.70 -11.93 11.65
N SER A 47 -13.68 -12.45 12.34
CA SER A 47 -12.92 -11.68 13.34
C SER A 47 -12.18 -10.48 12.77
N ILE A 48 -11.94 -10.42 11.46
CA ILE A 48 -11.32 -9.24 10.83
C ILE A 48 -12.15 -7.96 11.03
N HIS A 49 -13.46 -8.09 11.28
CA HIS A 49 -14.33 -6.94 11.57
C HIS A 49 -14.02 -6.26 12.91
N ASP A 50 -13.31 -6.92 13.82
CA ASP A 50 -12.92 -6.37 15.12
C ASP A 50 -11.54 -5.68 15.07
N LEU A 51 -10.78 -5.86 14.00
CA LEU A 51 -9.46 -5.28 13.82
C LEU A 51 -9.51 -3.76 13.63
N SER A 52 -8.38 -3.12 13.95
CA SER A 52 -8.16 -1.70 13.65
C SER A 52 -7.55 -1.50 12.26
N LEU A 53 -6.74 -2.46 11.79
CA LEU A 53 -5.96 -2.33 10.55
C LEU A 53 -5.75 -3.69 9.88
N ILE A 54 -5.77 -3.70 8.55
CA ILE A 54 -5.33 -4.83 7.71
C ILE A 54 -4.20 -4.34 6.81
N VAL A 55 -3.12 -5.14 6.68
CA VAL A 55 -1.97 -4.84 5.82
C VAL A 55 -1.76 -6.01 4.86
N PRO A 56 -2.16 -5.89 3.59
CA PRO A 56 -1.89 -6.91 2.58
C PRO A 56 -0.47 -6.79 2.02
N ILE A 57 0.25 -7.92 1.96
CA ILE A 57 1.60 -8.08 1.36
C ILE A 57 1.55 -9.32 0.46
N VAL A 58 0.71 -9.28 -0.60
CA VAL A 58 0.30 -10.47 -1.35
C VAL A 58 0.38 -10.27 -2.88
N THR A 59 1.52 -9.77 -3.35
CA THR A 59 1.77 -9.47 -4.76
C THR A 59 1.41 -10.65 -5.67
N MET A 60 0.62 -10.38 -6.73
CA MET A 60 0.19 -11.36 -7.73
C MET A 60 -0.62 -12.54 -7.18
N SER A 61 -1.03 -12.50 -5.91
CA SER A 61 -1.92 -13.51 -5.34
C SER A 61 -3.33 -13.41 -5.92
N LYS A 62 -4.08 -14.49 -5.78
CA LYS A 62 -5.52 -14.52 -6.03
C LYS A 62 -6.26 -14.33 -4.71
N ILE A 63 -7.50 -13.89 -4.79
CA ILE A 63 -8.41 -13.78 -3.65
C ILE A 63 -9.69 -14.53 -3.97
N GLU A 64 -10.19 -15.30 -3.02
CA GLU A 64 -11.44 -16.00 -3.18
C GLU A 64 -12.63 -15.05 -2.98
N LYS A 65 -13.77 -15.40 -3.56
CA LYS A 65 -14.96 -14.54 -3.55
C LYS A 65 -15.44 -14.20 -2.12
N GLU A 66 -15.39 -15.17 -1.22
CA GLU A 66 -15.81 -14.95 0.17
C GLU A 66 -14.80 -14.09 0.93
N GLU A 67 -13.49 -14.22 0.64
CA GLU A 67 -12.44 -13.40 1.23
C GLU A 67 -12.61 -11.92 0.85
N VAL A 68 -12.75 -11.62 -0.45
CA VAL A 68 -12.91 -10.22 -0.90
C VAL A 68 -14.22 -9.61 -0.40
N LYS A 69 -15.29 -10.39 -0.35
CA LYS A 69 -16.59 -9.94 0.18
C LYS A 69 -16.50 -9.59 1.66
N ASN A 70 -15.86 -10.45 2.46
CA ASN A 70 -15.67 -10.21 3.89
C ASN A 70 -14.74 -9.02 4.14
N LEU A 71 -13.61 -8.93 3.40
CA LEU A 71 -12.70 -7.80 3.45
C LEU A 71 -13.41 -6.49 3.13
N ALA A 72 -14.16 -6.43 2.02
CA ALA A 72 -14.92 -5.24 1.64
C ALA A 72 -15.89 -4.79 2.74
N ALA A 73 -16.65 -5.74 3.31
CA ALA A 73 -17.59 -5.44 4.39
C ALA A 73 -16.87 -4.95 5.67
N ALA A 74 -15.71 -5.51 6.01
CA ALA A 74 -14.91 -5.08 7.14
C ALA A 74 -14.42 -3.63 6.95
N ILE A 75 -13.84 -3.30 5.77
CA ILE A 75 -13.38 -1.95 5.48
C ILE A 75 -14.56 -0.97 5.43
N GLU A 76 -15.66 -1.32 4.76
CA GLU A 76 -16.86 -0.49 4.70
C GLU A 76 -17.40 -0.16 6.09
N SER A 77 -17.31 -1.09 7.06
CA SER A 77 -17.75 -0.90 8.45
C SER A 77 -16.82 -0.01 9.29
N GLY A 78 -15.57 0.22 8.83
CA GLY A 78 -14.62 1.11 9.51
C GLY A 78 -13.24 0.52 9.82
N VAL A 79 -12.97 -0.74 9.50
CA VAL A 79 -11.62 -1.30 9.59
C VAL A 79 -10.72 -0.57 8.60
N GLY A 80 -9.49 -0.22 8.99
CA GLY A 80 -8.53 0.42 8.10
C GLY A 80 -7.78 -0.57 7.23
N ILE A 81 -7.28 -0.11 6.08
CA ILE A 81 -6.34 -0.86 5.27
C ILE A 81 -5.14 0.02 4.92
N ALA A 82 -3.92 -0.49 5.11
CA ALA A 82 -2.69 0.18 4.69
C ALA A 82 -1.92 -0.72 3.74
N GLY A 83 -1.84 -0.30 2.48
CA GLY A 83 -1.17 -1.01 1.43
C GLY A 83 0.10 -0.32 0.95
N TYR A 84 1.03 -1.11 0.42
CA TYR A 84 2.20 -0.55 -0.23
C TYR A 84 2.64 -1.42 -1.41
N HIS A 85 3.34 -0.77 -2.35
CA HIS A 85 3.99 -1.39 -3.52
C HIS A 85 3.12 -2.48 -4.17
N GLY A 86 3.75 -3.54 -4.67
CA GLY A 86 3.04 -4.69 -5.26
C GLY A 86 2.25 -5.50 -4.24
N GLY A 87 2.63 -5.45 -2.95
CA GLY A 87 1.93 -6.16 -1.88
C GLY A 87 0.44 -5.85 -1.80
N ALA A 88 0.07 -4.63 -2.17
CA ALA A 88 -1.31 -4.19 -2.28
C ALA A 88 -1.68 -3.71 -3.69
N GLY A 89 -0.84 -2.93 -4.37
CA GLY A 89 -1.16 -2.36 -5.68
C GLY A 89 -1.13 -3.35 -6.84
N ASP A 90 -0.46 -4.49 -6.67
CA ASP A 90 -0.40 -5.60 -7.62
C ASP A 90 -1.00 -6.90 -7.05
N ALA A 91 -1.74 -6.79 -5.97
CA ALA A 91 -2.52 -7.88 -5.42
C ALA A 91 -3.83 -8.06 -6.19
N PHE A 92 -4.29 -9.30 -6.27
CA PHE A 92 -5.64 -9.65 -6.71
C PHE A 92 -6.08 -9.00 -8.03
N ARG A 93 -5.23 -9.06 -9.06
CA ARG A 93 -5.40 -8.38 -10.35
C ARG A 93 -6.77 -8.59 -11.01
N GLU A 94 -7.44 -9.71 -10.74
CA GLU A 94 -8.75 -10.05 -11.32
C GLU A 94 -9.93 -9.54 -10.46
N SER A 95 -9.67 -8.99 -9.27
CA SER A 95 -10.70 -8.54 -8.34
C SER A 95 -10.97 -7.04 -8.48
N VAL A 96 -12.02 -6.69 -9.21
CA VAL A 96 -12.46 -5.29 -9.35
C VAL A 96 -12.94 -4.70 -8.01
N ASP A 97 -13.51 -5.53 -7.14
CA ASP A 97 -13.94 -5.10 -5.80
C ASP A 97 -12.73 -4.66 -4.96
N TYR A 98 -11.64 -5.43 -5.00
CA TYR A 98 -10.41 -5.05 -4.30
C TYR A 98 -9.77 -3.79 -4.88
N GLN A 99 -9.71 -3.67 -6.21
CA GLN A 99 -9.20 -2.47 -6.86
C GLN A 99 -10.00 -1.22 -6.46
N PHE A 100 -11.33 -1.38 -6.30
CA PHE A 100 -12.20 -0.31 -5.85
C PHE A 100 -11.94 0.08 -4.38
N ILE A 101 -11.55 -0.89 -3.52
CA ILE A 101 -11.13 -0.60 -2.14
C ILE A 101 -9.82 0.19 -2.13
N ILE A 102 -8.76 -0.35 -2.77
CA ILE A 102 -7.40 0.22 -2.68
C ILE A 102 -7.22 1.51 -3.49
N GLY A 103 -8.07 1.73 -4.50
CA GLY A 103 -8.06 2.93 -5.34
C GLY A 103 -7.02 2.93 -6.45
N GLY A 104 -6.53 1.76 -6.86
CA GLY A 104 -5.60 1.65 -7.98
C GLY A 104 -5.21 0.22 -8.31
N GLN A 105 -4.56 0.07 -9.44
CA GLN A 105 -4.03 -1.20 -9.93
C GLN A 105 -2.71 -0.96 -10.64
N TRP A 106 -1.70 -1.73 -10.29
CA TRP A 106 -0.41 -1.75 -10.99
C TRP A 106 -0.59 -2.16 -12.46
N VAL A 107 0.17 -1.51 -13.34
CA VAL A 107 0.18 -1.79 -14.78
C VAL A 107 1.59 -2.15 -15.24
N ALA A 108 2.60 -1.35 -14.87
CA ALA A 108 3.97 -1.52 -15.32
C ALA A 108 4.97 -0.77 -14.42
N HIS A 109 6.26 -1.09 -14.57
CA HIS A 109 7.39 -0.34 -14.03
C HIS A 109 8.49 -0.24 -15.09
N PRO A 110 8.32 0.63 -16.12
CA PRO A 110 9.27 0.76 -17.22
C PRO A 110 10.67 1.11 -16.71
N GLY A 111 11.67 0.30 -17.12
CA GLY A 111 13.05 0.43 -16.67
C GLY A 111 13.41 -0.44 -15.46
N ASN A 112 12.45 -1.16 -14.88
CA ASN A 112 12.61 -1.94 -13.64
C ASN A 112 13.11 -1.08 -12.47
N ILE A 113 14.26 -1.38 -11.90
CA ILE A 113 14.86 -0.59 -10.81
C ILE A 113 15.59 0.62 -11.41
N ILE A 114 15.12 1.82 -11.13
CA ILE A 114 15.67 3.08 -11.65
C ILE A 114 15.71 4.15 -10.57
N ASP A 115 16.49 5.20 -10.81
CA ASP A 115 16.46 6.41 -10.00
C ASP A 115 15.34 7.33 -10.47
N TYR A 116 14.52 7.81 -9.51
CA TYR A 116 13.48 8.80 -9.79
C TYR A 116 13.24 9.70 -8.58
N THR A 117 12.45 10.75 -8.78
CA THR A 117 12.09 11.66 -7.70
C THR A 117 10.65 11.41 -7.26
N VAL A 118 10.44 11.35 -5.95
CA VAL A 118 9.13 11.44 -5.32
C VAL A 118 8.87 12.89 -4.95
N ASN A 119 7.81 13.46 -5.48
CA ASN A 119 7.43 14.86 -5.27
C ASN A 119 6.27 14.95 -4.28
N ILE A 120 6.44 15.71 -3.20
CA ILE A 120 5.41 15.90 -2.17
C ILE A 120 4.41 16.96 -2.66
N THR A 121 3.15 16.57 -2.87
CA THR A 121 2.11 17.45 -3.40
C THR A 121 1.23 18.08 -2.31
N ARG A 122 1.25 17.51 -1.10
CA ARG A 122 0.46 17.98 0.05
C ARG A 122 1.34 18.09 1.31
N PRO A 123 2.29 19.05 1.35
CA PRO A 123 3.22 19.18 2.50
C PRO A 123 2.51 19.55 3.81
N ASP A 124 1.30 20.12 3.73
CA ASP A 124 0.47 20.46 4.90
C ASP A 124 -0.31 19.28 5.46
N ASP A 125 -0.38 18.15 4.74
CA ASP A 125 -1.02 16.95 5.25
C ASP A 125 -0.18 16.33 6.38
N PRO A 126 -0.80 15.92 7.50
CA PRO A 126 -0.07 15.32 8.64
C PRO A 126 0.81 14.12 8.27
N LEU A 127 0.44 13.35 7.22
CA LEU A 127 1.22 12.22 6.76
C LEU A 127 2.54 12.65 6.12
N MET A 128 2.56 13.83 5.48
CA MET A 128 3.69 14.39 4.73
C MET A 128 4.47 15.45 5.52
N HIS A 129 4.00 15.84 6.71
CA HIS A 129 4.62 16.92 7.47
C HIS A 129 6.12 16.69 7.69
N GLY A 130 6.95 17.67 7.28
CA GLY A 130 8.41 17.63 7.42
C GLY A 130 9.12 16.74 6.40
N ILE A 131 8.41 16.18 5.41
CA ILE A 131 9.00 15.45 4.29
C ILE A 131 9.03 16.38 3.09
N SER A 132 10.20 16.51 2.46
CA SER A 132 10.40 17.23 1.20
C SER A 132 10.51 16.23 0.04
N ASP A 133 10.55 16.72 -1.18
CA ASP A 133 10.87 15.90 -2.35
C ASP A 133 12.18 15.14 -2.13
N PHE A 134 12.20 13.86 -2.51
CA PHE A 134 13.36 13.01 -2.30
C PHE A 134 13.66 12.10 -3.50
N ALA A 135 14.93 11.77 -3.66
CA ALA A 135 15.38 10.77 -4.62
C ALA A 135 15.08 9.35 -4.09
N TYR A 136 14.63 8.50 -4.99
CA TYR A 136 14.31 7.11 -4.66
C TYR A 136 14.85 6.17 -5.74
N HIS A 137 15.40 5.04 -5.34
CA HIS A 137 15.96 4.03 -6.23
C HIS A 137 15.15 2.74 -6.09
N SER A 138 14.25 2.49 -7.02
CA SER A 138 13.30 1.35 -6.96
C SER A 138 12.55 1.20 -8.27
N GLU A 139 11.52 0.35 -8.28
CA GLU A 139 10.52 0.28 -9.35
C GLU A 139 9.63 1.53 -9.34
N GLN A 140 9.68 2.31 -10.41
CA GLN A 140 8.75 3.43 -10.62
C GLN A 140 7.43 2.91 -11.21
N TYR A 141 6.38 2.82 -10.37
CA TYR A 141 5.09 2.26 -10.78
C TYR A 141 4.28 3.18 -11.68
N TYR A 142 3.86 2.63 -12.82
CA TYR A 142 2.76 3.15 -13.61
C TYR A 142 1.48 2.39 -13.21
N MET A 143 0.43 3.12 -12.83
CA MET A 143 -0.78 2.54 -12.24
C MET A 143 -2.03 3.09 -12.93
N HIS A 144 -3.09 2.30 -12.99
CA HIS A 144 -4.43 2.85 -13.10
C HIS A 144 -4.88 3.30 -11.71
N VAL A 145 -5.38 4.51 -11.59
CA VAL A 145 -5.73 5.12 -10.30
C VAL A 145 -7.15 5.66 -10.31
N ASP A 146 -7.82 5.54 -9.17
CA ASP A 146 -9.17 6.06 -8.98
C ASP A 146 -9.13 7.60 -8.83
N PRO A 147 -10.00 8.34 -9.54
CA PRO A 147 -10.02 9.81 -9.47
C PRO A 147 -10.46 10.37 -8.11
N SER A 148 -11.04 9.55 -7.22
CA SER A 148 -11.43 9.96 -5.86
C SER A 148 -10.29 9.88 -4.84
N ASN A 149 -9.10 9.43 -5.25
CA ASN A 149 -7.94 9.38 -4.36
C ASN A 149 -7.47 10.79 -3.98
N GLU A 150 -7.26 11.03 -2.69
CA GLU A 150 -6.52 12.20 -2.22
C GLU A 150 -5.02 11.94 -2.34
N VAL A 151 -4.41 12.46 -3.41
CA VAL A 151 -2.99 12.24 -3.73
C VAL A 151 -2.11 13.12 -2.87
N LEU A 152 -1.13 12.51 -2.20
CA LEU A 152 -0.19 13.15 -1.27
C LEU A 152 1.22 13.30 -1.86
N ALA A 153 1.62 12.38 -2.74
CA ALA A 153 2.89 12.45 -3.46
C ALA A 153 2.75 11.87 -4.86
N THR A 154 3.60 12.33 -5.77
CA THR A 154 3.64 11.93 -7.18
C THR A 154 5.05 11.65 -7.65
N THR A 155 5.18 11.07 -8.84
CA THR A 155 6.43 11.02 -9.61
C THR A 155 6.14 11.37 -11.06
N THR A 156 7.16 11.79 -11.82
CA THR A 156 7.00 12.13 -13.24
C THR A 156 7.88 11.19 -14.08
N PHE A 157 7.28 10.56 -15.09
CA PHE A 157 8.01 9.72 -16.03
C PHE A 157 8.79 10.55 -17.04
N THR A 158 10.07 10.20 -17.26
CA THR A 158 10.93 10.89 -18.25
C THR A 158 10.70 10.38 -19.69
N GLY A 159 10.08 9.22 -19.85
CA GLY A 159 9.88 8.60 -21.15
C GLY A 159 11.09 7.79 -21.67
N ASP A 160 12.20 7.72 -20.92
CA ASP A 160 13.41 7.03 -21.36
C ASP A 160 13.20 5.54 -21.63
N HIS A 161 12.32 4.90 -20.86
CA HIS A 161 11.99 3.48 -20.97
C HIS A 161 10.66 3.21 -21.68
N ALA A 162 9.81 4.25 -21.84
CA ALA A 162 8.50 4.17 -22.47
C ALA A 162 8.08 5.58 -22.95
N PHE A 163 8.46 5.94 -24.19
CA PHE A 163 8.33 7.32 -24.70
C PHE A 163 6.88 7.85 -24.69
N TRP A 164 5.89 6.97 -24.78
CA TRP A 164 4.46 7.33 -24.80
C TRP A 164 3.90 7.79 -23.45
N ILE A 165 4.66 7.62 -22.34
CA ILE A 165 4.32 8.15 -21.02
C ILE A 165 5.20 9.32 -20.59
N ASN A 166 5.99 9.90 -21.50
CA ASN A 166 6.83 11.04 -21.19
C ASN A 166 6.00 12.20 -20.64
N GLY A 167 6.41 12.72 -19.48
CA GLY A 167 5.75 13.82 -18.79
C GLY A 167 4.48 13.41 -18.01
N VAL A 168 4.13 12.13 -17.98
CA VAL A 168 3.00 11.66 -17.15
C VAL A 168 3.36 11.80 -15.67
N VAL A 169 2.51 12.53 -14.95
CA VAL A 169 2.57 12.65 -13.49
C VAL A 169 1.72 11.55 -12.88
N MET A 170 2.36 10.65 -12.12
CA MET A 170 1.73 9.46 -11.55
C MET A 170 1.63 9.59 -10.03
N PRO A 171 0.46 9.32 -9.42
CA PRO A 171 0.33 9.19 -7.98
C PRO A 171 1.24 8.09 -7.41
N VAL A 172 1.95 8.42 -6.33
CA VAL A 172 2.84 7.53 -5.57
C VAL A 172 2.23 7.19 -4.22
N VAL A 173 1.67 8.19 -3.54
CA VAL A 173 1.03 8.03 -2.23
C VAL A 173 -0.34 8.65 -2.27
N TRP A 174 -1.33 7.92 -1.77
CA TRP A 174 -2.69 8.44 -1.59
C TRP A 174 -3.38 7.89 -0.35
N LYS A 175 -4.41 8.60 0.02
CA LYS A 175 -5.39 8.16 1.01
C LYS A 175 -6.80 8.34 0.45
N ARG A 176 -7.75 7.56 0.95
CA ARG A 176 -9.17 7.63 0.57
C ARG A 176 -10.07 7.03 1.64
N MET A 177 -11.35 7.16 1.46
CA MET A 177 -12.34 6.44 2.24
C MET A 177 -12.99 5.35 1.39
N TYR A 178 -13.27 4.19 2.01
CA TYR A 178 -14.15 3.16 1.48
C TYR A 178 -15.22 2.86 2.54
N GLY A 179 -16.44 3.36 2.33
CA GLY A 179 -17.44 3.41 3.40
C GLY A 179 -16.93 4.25 4.59
N LYS A 180 -16.83 3.64 5.76
CA LYS A 180 -16.28 4.26 6.98
C LYS A 180 -14.78 3.96 7.16
N GLY A 181 -14.24 3.01 6.41
CA GLY A 181 -12.84 2.60 6.49
C GLY A 181 -11.90 3.58 5.80
N ARG A 182 -10.73 3.76 6.40
CA ARG A 182 -9.66 4.57 5.85
C ARG A 182 -8.72 3.67 5.06
N VAL A 183 -8.38 4.10 3.87
CA VAL A 183 -7.49 3.39 2.96
C VAL A 183 -6.26 4.24 2.69
N PHE A 184 -5.10 3.71 3.01
CA PHE A 184 -3.80 4.29 2.68
C PHE A 184 -3.06 3.40 1.68
N TYR A 185 -2.41 4.00 0.72
CA TYR A 185 -1.53 3.30 -0.21
C TYR A 185 -0.28 4.12 -0.54
N SER A 186 0.85 3.43 -0.69
CA SER A 186 2.11 3.96 -1.21
C SER A 186 2.70 2.99 -2.24
N SER A 187 3.12 3.45 -3.41
CA SER A 187 3.79 2.61 -4.41
C SER A 187 5.27 2.35 -4.11
N LEU A 188 5.81 2.88 -3.00
CA LEU A 188 7.19 2.67 -2.55
C LEU A 188 7.31 1.35 -1.78
N GLY A 189 8.53 0.78 -1.69
CA GLY A 189 8.81 -0.38 -0.84
C GLY A 189 8.88 -1.71 -1.59
N HIS A 190 9.73 -1.80 -2.62
CA HIS A 190 9.91 -3.02 -3.41
C HIS A 190 10.37 -4.23 -2.58
N ILE A 191 11.38 -4.03 -1.72
CA ILE A 191 11.95 -5.07 -0.85
C ILE A 191 12.11 -4.57 0.59
N ALA A 192 12.34 -5.48 1.53
CA ALA A 192 12.44 -5.16 2.96
C ALA A 192 13.48 -4.08 3.28
N LYS A 193 14.63 -4.08 2.58
CA LYS A 193 15.68 -3.08 2.74
C LYS A 193 15.23 -1.64 2.44
N GLU A 194 14.21 -1.45 1.60
CA GLU A 194 13.74 -0.09 1.27
C GLU A 194 13.03 0.59 2.45
N PHE A 195 12.62 -0.17 3.46
CA PHE A 195 12.16 0.40 4.74
C PHE A 195 13.27 1.09 5.55
N ASP A 196 14.54 0.98 5.13
CA ASP A 196 15.66 1.78 5.68
C ASP A 196 15.68 3.21 5.14
N VAL A 197 14.94 3.51 4.05
CA VAL A 197 14.78 4.88 3.53
C VAL A 197 13.87 5.65 4.48
N PRO A 198 14.35 6.72 5.15
CA PRO A 198 13.63 7.37 6.22
C PRO A 198 12.27 7.96 5.80
N GLU A 199 12.21 8.53 4.60
CA GLU A 199 11.00 9.13 4.03
C GLU A 199 9.94 8.04 3.78
N MET A 200 10.32 6.94 3.11
CA MET A 200 9.44 5.82 2.82
C MET A 200 8.90 5.19 4.11
N ARG A 201 9.78 4.88 5.07
CA ARG A 201 9.41 4.32 6.38
C ARG A 201 8.43 5.25 7.11
N THR A 202 8.72 6.55 7.13
CA THR A 202 7.90 7.55 7.82
C THR A 202 6.52 7.67 7.18
N ILE A 203 6.46 7.72 5.84
CA ILE A 203 5.20 7.79 5.08
C ILE A 203 4.34 6.57 5.38
N PHE A 204 4.90 5.35 5.29
CA PHE A 204 4.14 4.13 5.55
C PHE A 204 3.65 4.06 7.00
N ARG A 205 4.53 4.33 7.99
CA ARG A 205 4.18 4.29 9.42
C ARG A 205 3.04 5.25 9.76
N ARG A 206 3.11 6.49 9.26
CA ARG A 206 2.04 7.49 9.44
C ARG A 206 0.76 7.09 8.72
N GLY A 207 0.87 6.55 7.50
CA GLY A 207 -0.26 6.07 6.72
C GLY A 207 -1.00 4.92 7.41
N ALA A 208 -0.27 3.94 7.93
CA ALA A 208 -0.82 2.82 8.68
C ALA A 208 -1.52 3.29 9.98
N SER A 209 -0.87 4.20 10.72
CA SER A 209 -1.46 4.77 11.93
C SER A 209 -2.70 5.62 11.65
N TRP A 210 -2.73 6.37 10.54
CA TRP A 210 -3.90 7.13 10.11
C TRP A 210 -5.03 6.23 9.63
N ALA A 211 -4.72 5.15 8.91
CA ALA A 211 -5.72 4.22 8.41
C ALA A 211 -6.42 3.47 9.55
N ALA A 212 -5.71 3.12 10.61
CA ALA A 212 -6.26 2.39 11.75
C ALA A 212 -7.41 3.17 12.43
N ARG A 213 -8.48 2.44 12.79
CA ARG A 213 -9.58 2.98 13.59
C ARG A 213 -9.29 2.96 15.08
#